data_fd836504beaa7fa57ada5ef66500c750
#
_entry.id   fd836504beaa7fa57ada5ef66500c750
#
_cell.length_a   1.000
_cell.length_b   1.000
_cell.length_c   1.000
_cell.angle_alpha   90.00
_cell.angle_beta   90.00
_cell.angle_gamma   90.00
#
_symmetry.space_group_name_H-M   'P 1'
#
loop_
_entity.id
_entity.type
_entity.pdbx_description
1 polymer ?
#
loop_
_entity_poly.entity_id
_entity_poly.type
_entity_poly.pdbx_seq_one_letter_code
_entity_poly.pdbx_strand_id
1 'polypeptide(L)'
;MLVPVTPACVSSPFGPRALPGKPLAGSFHNGIDIPAPIGTPVAAVAPGLVIRIQRHGVGGLEVLIQHDGFVGVYSHLGLIAPMLAEGHKTIYGGERIATVGRSGLTYGPHLYFGMIVNGRPVDPAPYLNVASCGSGAPSAQDARLRPTRLFAQH
;
A
#
# COMPACT_ATOMS: atom_id res chain seq x y z
N MET A 1 -0.31 -13.76 0.57
CA MET A 1 -0.11 -12.37 1.06
C MET A 1 -1.44 -11.66 1.00
N LEU A 2 -1.78 -10.90 2.03
CA LEU A 2 -3.06 -10.19 2.12
C LEU A 2 -2.96 -8.85 1.38
N VAL A 3 -4.12 -8.31 0.93
CA VAL A 3 -4.13 -6.94 0.42
C VAL A 3 -4.14 -5.95 1.58
N PRO A 4 -3.42 -4.82 1.46
CA PRO A 4 -3.32 -3.88 2.58
C PRO A 4 -4.55 -3.00 2.76
N VAL A 5 -5.36 -2.81 1.72
CA VAL A 5 -6.66 -2.12 1.79
C VAL A 5 -7.66 -2.90 0.96
N THR A 6 -8.95 -2.77 1.28
CA THR A 6 -10.02 -3.50 0.59
C THR A 6 -11.15 -2.54 0.24
N PRO A 7 -11.66 -2.57 -0.99
CA PRO A 7 -11.15 -3.31 -2.15
C PRO A 7 -9.84 -2.74 -2.68
N ALA A 8 -9.11 -3.51 -3.48
CA ALA A 8 -7.81 -3.10 -3.97
C ALA A 8 -7.71 -3.22 -5.49
N CYS A 9 -7.25 -2.14 -6.10
CA CYS A 9 -6.80 -2.14 -7.50
C CYS A 9 -5.64 -1.16 -7.62
N VAL A 10 -4.84 -1.28 -8.67
CA VAL A 10 -3.66 -0.44 -8.86
C VAL A 10 -4.00 0.73 -9.75
N SER A 11 -3.93 1.95 -9.20
CA SER A 11 -4.13 3.17 -9.98
C SER A 11 -2.85 3.68 -10.63
N SER A 12 -1.70 3.37 -10.04
CA SER A 12 -0.40 3.72 -10.59
C SER A 12 0.56 2.55 -10.36
N PRO A 13 1.01 1.87 -11.44
CA PRO A 13 1.79 0.66 -11.31
C PRO A 13 3.25 0.91 -11.01
N PHE A 14 3.93 -0.15 -10.59
CA PHE A 14 5.39 -0.18 -10.43
C PHE A 14 6.05 -0.04 -11.80
N GLY A 15 7.18 0.65 -11.82
CA GLY A 15 8.02 0.75 -13.00
C GLY A 15 8.05 2.13 -13.62
N PRO A 16 8.55 2.22 -14.86
CA PRO A 16 8.59 3.49 -15.56
C PRO A 16 7.19 4.04 -15.74
N ARG A 17 7.03 5.34 -15.52
CA ARG A 17 5.74 5.97 -15.73
C ARG A 17 5.90 7.35 -16.35
N ALA A 18 5.04 7.60 -17.35
CA ALA A 18 4.89 8.91 -17.95
C ALA A 18 3.48 9.37 -17.62
N LEU A 19 3.37 10.38 -16.75
CA LEU A 19 2.09 10.95 -16.36
C LEU A 19 2.04 12.38 -16.89
N PRO A 20 1.52 12.59 -18.12
CA PRO A 20 1.45 13.93 -18.71
C PRO A 20 0.73 14.90 -17.76
N GLY A 21 1.31 16.08 -17.56
CA GLY A 21 0.75 17.06 -16.65
C GLY A 21 0.96 16.77 -15.19
N LYS A 22 1.72 15.72 -14.83
CA LYS A 22 1.97 15.33 -13.45
C LYS A 22 3.46 15.13 -13.20
N PRO A 23 4.28 16.20 -13.29
CA PRO A 23 5.73 16.07 -13.17
C PRO A 23 6.19 15.59 -11.80
N LEU A 24 5.35 15.74 -10.76
CA LEU A 24 5.70 15.31 -9.42
C LEU A 24 5.71 13.79 -9.27
N ALA A 25 5.14 13.05 -10.21
CA ALA A 25 5.06 11.60 -10.13
C ALA A 25 6.42 10.91 -10.28
N GLY A 26 7.39 11.58 -10.89
CA GLY A 26 8.69 10.98 -11.14
C GLY A 26 8.70 10.06 -12.35
N SER A 27 9.90 9.60 -12.75
CA SER A 27 10.06 8.78 -13.95
C SER A 27 9.99 7.27 -13.67
N PHE A 28 10.18 6.87 -12.42
CA PHE A 28 10.11 5.46 -12.03
C PHE A 28 9.37 5.34 -10.69
N HIS A 29 8.39 4.46 -10.64
CA HIS A 29 7.59 4.23 -9.45
C HIS A 29 8.07 2.97 -8.74
N ASN A 30 8.55 3.12 -7.51
CA ASN A 30 9.17 2.03 -6.74
C ASN A 30 8.17 1.17 -5.97
N GLY A 31 6.91 1.40 -6.15
CA GLY A 31 5.82 0.65 -5.52
C GLY A 31 4.56 0.78 -6.35
N ILE A 32 3.43 0.53 -5.74
CA ILE A 32 2.13 0.69 -6.38
C ILE A 32 1.27 1.65 -5.56
N ASP A 33 0.38 2.36 -6.24
CA ASP A 33 -0.64 3.17 -5.59
C ASP A 33 -1.98 2.45 -5.66
N ILE A 34 -2.65 2.36 -4.52
CA ILE A 34 -3.95 1.72 -4.38
C ILE A 34 -4.92 2.78 -3.89
N PRO A 35 -5.89 3.23 -4.70
CA PRO A 35 -6.81 4.28 -4.28
C PRO A 35 -7.69 3.80 -3.14
N ALA A 36 -7.88 4.67 -2.17
CA ALA A 36 -8.76 4.42 -1.03
C ALA A 36 -9.11 5.74 -0.36
N PRO A 37 -10.33 5.89 0.17
CA PRO A 37 -10.70 7.10 0.89
C PRO A 37 -9.82 7.33 2.12
N ILE A 38 -9.66 8.59 2.51
CA ILE A 38 -9.01 8.95 3.77
C ILE A 38 -9.73 8.23 4.92
N GLY A 39 -8.96 7.64 5.82
CA GLY A 39 -9.50 6.91 6.96
C GLY A 39 -9.68 5.41 6.73
N THR A 40 -9.51 4.94 5.50
CA THR A 40 -9.59 3.50 5.22
C THR A 40 -8.54 2.76 6.03
N PRO A 41 -8.88 1.66 6.72
CA PRO A 41 -7.89 0.88 7.46
C PRO A 41 -6.83 0.28 6.55
N VAL A 42 -5.59 0.35 7.00
CA VAL A 42 -4.45 -0.28 6.33
C VAL A 42 -4.01 -1.46 7.18
N ALA A 43 -3.94 -2.63 6.57
CA ALA A 43 -3.55 -3.88 7.23
C ALA A 43 -2.18 -4.34 6.75
N ALA A 44 -1.44 -4.98 7.63
CA ALA A 44 -0.17 -5.61 7.26
C ALA A 44 -0.43 -6.76 6.28
N VAL A 45 0.34 -6.82 5.20
CA VAL A 45 0.17 -7.83 4.16
C VAL A 45 0.60 -9.23 4.61
N ALA A 46 1.39 -9.32 5.67
CA ALA A 46 1.94 -10.56 6.21
C ALA A 46 2.45 -10.30 7.63
N PRO A 47 2.78 -11.34 8.39
CA PRO A 47 3.42 -11.14 9.69
C PRO A 47 4.75 -10.44 9.54
N GLY A 48 5.17 -9.70 10.57
CA GLY A 48 6.45 -9.02 10.51
C GLY A 48 6.78 -8.23 11.76
N LEU A 49 7.84 -7.44 11.65
CA LEU A 49 8.36 -6.60 12.70
C LEU A 49 8.42 -5.16 12.19
N VAL A 50 7.80 -4.23 12.90
CA VAL A 50 7.89 -2.81 12.56
C VAL A 50 9.32 -2.35 12.80
N ILE A 51 9.99 -1.91 11.74
CA ILE A 51 11.37 -1.46 11.84
C ILE A 51 11.49 0.06 11.82
N ARG A 52 10.47 0.77 11.34
CA ARG A 52 10.50 2.23 11.29
C ARG A 52 9.10 2.82 11.13
N ILE A 53 8.85 3.90 11.84
CA ILE A 53 7.71 4.79 11.63
C ILE A 53 8.33 6.17 11.45
N GLN A 54 8.07 6.82 10.31
CA GLN A 54 8.73 8.07 10.00
C GLN A 54 7.86 8.98 9.15
N ARG A 55 8.16 10.28 9.19
CA ARG A 55 7.69 11.21 8.17
C ARG A 55 8.84 11.43 7.20
N HIS A 56 8.54 11.26 5.92
CA HIS A 56 9.57 11.29 4.90
C HIS A 56 9.02 12.02 3.67
N GLY A 57 9.48 13.22 3.44
CA GLY A 57 9.16 14.11 2.31
C GLY A 57 8.06 13.64 1.36
N VAL A 58 8.44 12.99 0.29
CA VAL A 58 7.54 12.51 -0.77
C VAL A 58 6.55 11.47 -0.24
N GLY A 59 7.02 10.54 0.59
CA GLY A 59 6.19 9.45 1.13
C GLY A 59 5.25 9.88 2.24
N GLY A 60 5.49 11.03 2.88
CA GLY A 60 4.71 11.48 4.01
C GLY A 60 4.91 10.58 5.22
N LEU A 61 3.80 10.24 5.89
CA LEU A 61 3.84 9.34 7.04
C LEU A 61 3.93 7.90 6.55
N GLU A 62 4.96 7.18 7.02
CA GLU A 62 5.27 5.84 6.55
C GLU A 62 5.50 4.87 7.70
N VAL A 63 5.11 3.62 7.48
CA VAL A 63 5.48 2.48 8.32
C VAL A 63 6.25 1.49 7.48
N LEU A 64 7.41 1.06 7.96
CA LEU A 64 8.23 0.03 7.35
C LEU A 64 8.17 -1.22 8.21
N ILE A 65 7.86 -2.35 7.60
CA ILE A 65 7.74 -3.63 8.30
C ILE A 65 8.67 -4.64 7.64
N GLN A 66 9.53 -5.27 8.44
CA GLN A 66 10.31 -6.41 7.96
C GLN A 66 9.41 -7.64 8.01
N HIS A 67 9.00 -8.08 6.85
CA HIS A 67 8.30 -9.35 6.66
C HIS A 67 9.32 -10.45 6.35
N ASP A 68 8.84 -11.67 6.21
CA ASP A 68 9.71 -12.76 5.80
C ASP A 68 10.09 -12.57 4.33
N GLY A 69 11.37 -12.32 4.08
CA GLY A 69 11.92 -12.17 2.74
C GLY A 69 11.79 -10.79 2.09
N PHE A 70 11.14 -9.82 2.73
CA PHE A 70 11.03 -8.48 2.16
C PHE A 70 10.69 -7.44 3.22
N VAL A 71 10.95 -6.18 2.89
CA VAL A 71 10.48 -5.03 3.68
C VAL A 71 9.26 -4.44 2.96
N GLY A 72 8.15 -4.33 3.67
CA GLY A 72 6.97 -3.62 3.20
C GLY A 72 7.05 -2.15 3.57
N VAL A 73 6.77 -1.27 2.61
CA VAL A 73 6.74 0.19 2.81
C VAL A 73 5.32 0.65 2.60
N TYR A 74 4.71 1.17 3.66
CA TYR A 74 3.32 1.64 3.67
C TYR A 74 3.35 3.14 3.85
N SER A 75 2.95 3.91 2.84
CA SER A 75 3.13 5.37 2.81
C SER A 75 1.85 6.15 2.54
N HIS A 76 1.91 7.45 2.71
CA HIS A 76 0.80 8.40 2.60
C HIS A 76 -0.27 8.12 3.65
N LEU A 77 0.17 7.73 4.84
CA LEU A 77 -0.72 7.34 5.92
C LEU A 77 -1.30 8.56 6.65
N GLY A 78 -2.46 8.36 7.24
CA GLY A 78 -3.10 9.37 8.08
C GLY A 78 -2.76 9.20 9.55
N LEU A 79 -3.30 8.17 10.17
CA LEU A 79 -3.09 7.87 11.58
C LEU A 79 -2.41 6.52 11.72
N ILE A 80 -1.47 6.43 12.65
CA ILE A 80 -0.84 5.17 13.02
C ILE A 80 -1.71 4.51 14.10
N ALA A 81 -1.86 3.17 14.03
CA ALA A 81 -2.58 2.42 15.04
C ALA A 81 -1.97 2.68 16.42
N PRO A 82 -2.81 2.87 17.47
CA PRO A 82 -2.30 3.24 18.79
C PRO A 82 -1.21 2.33 19.33
N MET A 83 -1.35 1.01 19.16
CA MET A 83 -0.34 0.08 19.68
C MET A 83 1.01 0.27 19.02
N LEU A 84 1.05 0.54 17.72
CA LEU A 84 2.31 0.82 17.03
C LEU A 84 2.90 2.13 17.51
N ALA A 85 2.07 3.14 17.69
CA ALA A 85 2.53 4.45 18.20
C ALA A 85 3.09 4.33 19.61
N GLU A 86 2.63 3.37 20.39
CA GLU A 86 3.11 3.10 21.76
C GLU A 86 4.34 2.20 21.79
N GLY A 87 4.83 1.75 20.64
CA GLY A 87 6.06 0.97 20.55
C GLY A 87 5.89 -0.52 20.33
N HIS A 88 4.67 -1.01 20.17
CA HIS A 88 4.43 -2.42 19.82
C HIS A 88 4.95 -2.69 18.43
N LYS A 89 5.82 -3.67 18.27
CA LYS A 89 6.53 -3.88 17.00
C LYS A 89 6.18 -5.18 16.28
N THR A 90 5.76 -6.20 17.00
CA THR A 90 5.42 -7.50 16.40
C THR A 90 4.02 -7.44 15.81
N ILE A 91 3.90 -7.76 14.52
CA ILE A 91 2.67 -7.61 13.76
C ILE A 91 2.28 -8.96 13.18
N TYR A 92 0.99 -9.32 13.27
CA TYR A 92 0.49 -10.48 12.55
C TYR A 92 -0.14 -10.06 11.22
N GLY A 93 -0.26 -11.00 10.29
CA GLY A 93 -0.86 -10.71 8.97
C GLY A 93 -2.31 -10.28 9.12
N GLY A 94 -2.70 -9.21 8.41
CA GLY A 94 -4.03 -8.65 8.50
C GLY A 94 -4.25 -7.68 9.66
N GLU A 95 -3.27 -7.51 10.52
CA GLU A 95 -3.39 -6.56 11.63
C GLU A 95 -3.46 -5.14 11.11
N ARG A 96 -4.37 -4.34 11.66
CA ARG A 96 -4.50 -2.94 11.31
C ARG A 96 -3.30 -2.17 11.84
N ILE A 97 -2.58 -1.47 10.96
CA ILE A 97 -1.38 -0.73 11.32
C ILE A 97 -1.58 0.79 11.23
N ALA A 98 -2.52 1.24 10.39
CA ALA A 98 -2.70 2.67 10.14
C ALA A 98 -4.01 2.90 9.40
N THR A 99 -4.23 4.16 9.01
CA THR A 99 -5.30 4.54 8.07
C THR A 99 -4.69 5.25 6.87
N VAL A 100 -5.42 5.22 5.76
CA VAL A 100 -5.05 5.99 4.57
C VAL A 100 -5.20 7.48 4.87
N GLY A 101 -4.23 8.26 4.43
CA GLY A 101 -4.24 9.71 4.58
C GLY A 101 -3.90 10.41 3.28
N ARG A 102 -3.40 11.64 3.41
CA ARG A 102 -2.90 12.45 2.28
C ARG A 102 -1.54 13.05 2.61
N SER A 103 -0.83 12.43 3.54
CA SER A 103 0.50 12.93 3.89
C SER A 103 1.48 12.67 2.76
N GLY A 104 2.43 13.58 2.60
CA GLY A 104 3.41 13.50 1.54
C GLY A 104 2.88 14.02 0.21
N LEU A 105 3.55 13.62 -0.87
CA LEU A 105 3.26 14.09 -2.23
C LEU A 105 2.23 13.16 -2.86
N THR A 106 0.99 13.64 -3.02
CA THR A 106 -0.09 12.81 -3.57
C THR A 106 -0.93 13.56 -4.59
N TYR A 107 -1.61 12.82 -5.46
CA TYR A 107 -2.59 13.33 -6.42
C TYR A 107 -4.03 12.99 -6.00
N GLY A 108 -4.21 12.42 -4.82
CA GLY A 108 -5.50 12.06 -4.27
C GLY A 108 -5.30 11.02 -3.18
N PRO A 109 -6.34 10.68 -2.40
CA PRO A 109 -6.20 9.69 -1.35
C PRO A 109 -5.86 8.32 -1.92
N HIS A 110 -4.79 7.73 -1.44
CA HIS A 110 -4.37 6.39 -1.82
C HIS A 110 -3.35 5.87 -0.82
N LEU A 111 -3.19 4.57 -0.79
CA LEU A 111 -2.06 3.93 -0.13
C LEU A 111 -0.95 3.74 -1.15
N TYR A 112 0.26 4.15 -0.81
CA TYR A 112 1.44 3.67 -1.52
C TYR A 112 1.93 2.43 -0.81
N PHE A 113 2.16 1.36 -1.55
CA PHE A 113 2.74 0.13 -1.02
C PHE A 113 3.94 -0.29 -1.85
N GLY A 114 5.09 -0.44 -1.18
CA GLY A 114 6.32 -0.88 -1.80
C GLY A 114 6.83 -2.16 -1.18
N MET A 115 7.58 -2.95 -1.95
CA MET A 115 8.29 -4.12 -1.47
C MET A 115 9.75 -4.00 -1.82
N ILE A 116 10.61 -4.22 -0.82
CA ILE A 116 12.06 -4.19 -1.01
C ILE A 116 12.59 -5.58 -0.71
N VAL A 117 13.21 -6.20 -1.71
CA VAL A 117 13.80 -7.54 -1.60
C VAL A 117 15.30 -7.41 -1.84
N ASN A 118 16.10 -7.84 -0.88
CA ASN A 118 17.57 -7.73 -0.95
C ASN A 118 18.03 -6.32 -1.33
N GLY A 119 17.40 -5.31 -0.73
CA GLY A 119 17.76 -3.91 -0.95
C GLY A 119 17.24 -3.30 -2.24
N ARG A 120 16.43 -4.00 -3.01
CA ARG A 120 15.92 -3.53 -4.30
C ARG A 120 14.40 -3.50 -4.32
N PRO A 121 13.78 -2.42 -4.83
CA PRO A 121 12.34 -2.39 -5.03
C PRO A 121 11.92 -3.44 -6.06
N VAL A 122 10.82 -4.13 -5.80
CA VAL A 122 10.20 -5.07 -6.72
C VAL A 122 8.72 -4.74 -6.87
N ASP A 123 8.11 -5.19 -7.96
CA ASP A 123 6.69 -4.95 -8.22
C ASP A 123 5.83 -5.75 -7.23
N PRO A 124 5.05 -5.08 -6.38
CA PRO A 124 4.20 -5.78 -5.42
C PRO A 124 2.96 -6.43 -6.03
N ALA A 125 2.49 -5.96 -7.19
CA ALA A 125 1.20 -6.37 -7.72
C ALA A 125 1.04 -7.87 -7.91
N PRO A 126 2.02 -8.61 -8.46
CA PRO A 126 1.89 -10.07 -8.58
C PRO A 126 1.77 -10.78 -7.24
N TYR A 127 2.45 -10.28 -6.21
CA TYR A 127 2.42 -10.89 -4.89
C TYR A 127 1.08 -10.66 -4.19
N LEU A 128 0.44 -9.52 -4.45
CA LEU A 128 -0.87 -9.20 -3.88
C LEU A 128 -2.02 -9.70 -4.77
N ASN A 129 -1.72 -10.13 -5.98
CA ASN A 129 -2.71 -10.56 -6.95
C ASN A 129 -3.78 -9.48 -7.19
N VAL A 130 -3.32 -8.25 -7.43
CA VAL A 130 -4.19 -7.11 -7.68
C VAL A 130 -4.09 -6.67 -9.13
N ALA A 131 -5.22 -6.24 -9.70
CA ALA A 131 -5.31 -5.79 -11.08
C ALA A 131 -5.31 -4.27 -11.15
N SER A 132 -5.08 -3.75 -12.34
CA SER A 132 -5.16 -2.31 -12.61
C SER A 132 -6.60 -1.80 -12.45
N CYS A 133 -6.73 -0.58 -11.95
CA CYS A 133 -8.02 0.12 -11.84
C CYS A 133 -8.47 0.73 -13.17
N GLY A 134 -7.62 0.75 -14.19
CA GLY A 134 -7.91 1.43 -15.45
C GLY A 134 -9.16 0.92 -16.15
N SER A 135 -9.47 1.48 -17.33
CA SER A 135 -10.61 1.05 -18.11
C SER A 135 -10.49 -0.45 -18.41
N GLY A 136 -11.50 -1.21 -18.12
CA GLY A 136 -11.46 -2.66 -18.20
C GLY A 136 -11.12 -3.34 -16.90
N ALA A 137 -10.63 -2.60 -15.89
CA ALA A 137 -10.50 -3.13 -14.54
C ALA A 137 -11.88 -3.22 -13.89
N PRO A 138 -12.07 -4.13 -12.92
CA PRO A 138 -13.32 -4.19 -12.20
C PRO A 138 -13.61 -2.87 -11.50
N SER A 139 -14.85 -2.41 -11.62
CA SER A 139 -15.33 -1.27 -10.84
C SER A 139 -15.48 -1.69 -9.38
N ALA A 140 -15.73 -0.74 -8.50
CA ALA A 140 -16.07 -1.06 -7.11
C ALA A 140 -17.28 -1.99 -7.04
N GLN A 141 -18.22 -1.84 -7.96
CA GLN A 141 -19.37 -2.71 -8.05
C GLN A 141 -18.97 -4.13 -8.42
N ASP A 142 -18.08 -4.28 -9.40
CA ASP A 142 -17.60 -5.60 -9.79
C ASP A 142 -16.84 -6.27 -8.65
N ALA A 143 -16.08 -5.49 -7.92
CA ALA A 143 -15.37 -6.00 -6.74
C ALA A 143 -16.36 -6.55 -5.72
N ARG A 144 -17.51 -5.91 -5.55
CA ARG A 144 -18.55 -6.42 -4.65
C ARG A 144 -19.19 -7.69 -5.16
N LEU A 145 -19.25 -7.88 -6.48
CA LEU A 145 -19.77 -9.10 -7.07
C LEU A 145 -18.83 -10.30 -6.90
N ARG A 146 -17.59 -10.06 -6.45
CA ARG A 146 -16.57 -11.09 -6.29
C ARG A 146 -15.96 -11.09 -4.89
N PRO A 147 -16.76 -10.94 -3.83
CA PRO A 147 -16.18 -10.81 -2.49
C PRO A 147 -15.41 -12.06 -2.05
N THR A 148 -15.93 -13.25 -2.37
CA THR A 148 -15.26 -14.51 -2.03
C THR A 148 -13.90 -14.61 -2.69
N ARG A 149 -13.80 -14.16 -3.93
CA ARG A 149 -12.53 -14.17 -4.65
C ARG A 149 -11.50 -13.27 -3.97
N LEU A 150 -11.92 -12.10 -3.50
CA LEU A 150 -11.02 -11.20 -2.79
C LEU A 150 -10.54 -11.83 -1.49
N PHE A 151 -11.43 -12.50 -0.77
CA PHE A 151 -11.06 -13.16 0.48
C PHE A 151 -10.19 -14.39 0.25
N ALA A 152 -10.38 -15.08 -0.87
CA ALA A 152 -9.58 -16.26 -1.18
C ALA A 152 -8.09 -15.93 -1.36
N GLN A 153 -7.74 -14.68 -1.53
CA GLN A 153 -6.34 -14.24 -1.63
C GLN A 153 -5.67 -14.14 -0.27
N HIS A 154 -6.43 -14.26 0.77
CA HIS A 154 -5.93 -14.22 2.12
C HIS A 154 -5.55 -15.62 2.58
#